data_e7b192156ad40862760d623825d15c2c
#
_entry.id   e7b192156ad40862760d623825d15c2c
#
_cell.length_a   1.000
_cell.length_b   1.000
_cell.length_c   1.000
_cell.angle_alpha   90.00
_cell.angle_beta   90.00
_cell.angle_gamma   90.00
#
_symmetry.space_group_name_H-M   'P 1'
#
loop_
_entity.id
_entity.type
_entity.pdbx_description
1 polymer ?
#
loop_
_entity_poly.entity_id
_entity_poly.type
_entity_poly.pdbx_seq_one_letter_code
_entity_poly.pdbx_strand_id
1 'polypeptide(L)'
;MATSSGWSLTGRLITKHLGALGTTIAGMIANFDPETATEADRDALAARLRDIAGRHAKAKAEWQKEEADVVELRKQIATDADVAAKLGERLAAGTVTEDAVNLFLDELQAAQDRLPQEEAEAQDAKAFLDELQALVAQMSEQLAQFDAHATKVKRELERAKAAHEQQALRAQQQEELRAMAGKGGASSGLSALQARAAKLQAQTEGLRVVNDVTDRPLQNKKAVDELRQSVLNGTTAGAKPSAAERLAQFTKTGA
;
A
#
# COMPACT_ATOMS: atom_id res chain seq x y z
N MET A 1 -15.14 -17.87 36.90
CA MET A 1 -14.82 -19.24 36.47
C MET A 1 -14.12 -19.23 35.15
N ALA A 2 -12.92 -19.67 35.18
CA ALA A 2 -11.95 -20.08 34.15
C ALA A 2 -12.34 -19.99 32.65
N THR A 3 -11.79 -18.99 31.94
CA THR A 3 -11.65 -19.01 30.47
C THR A 3 -10.31 -18.41 29.98
N SER A 4 -9.33 -18.23 30.88
CA SER A 4 -8.07 -17.55 30.52
C SER A 4 -6.93 -18.44 30.01
N SER A 5 -7.10 -19.79 29.97
CA SER A 5 -6.02 -20.71 29.57
C SER A 5 -5.88 -20.98 28.07
N GLY A 6 -6.78 -20.46 27.20
CA GLY A 6 -6.75 -20.74 25.77
C GLY A 6 -5.83 -19.81 24.96
N TRP A 7 -5.54 -18.63 25.45
CA TRP A 7 -4.91 -17.56 24.68
C TRP A 7 -3.39 -17.55 24.75
N SER A 8 -2.77 -17.94 25.83
CA SER A 8 -1.29 -18.03 25.91
C SER A 8 -0.71 -19.07 24.93
N LEU A 9 -1.51 -20.07 24.55
CA LEU A 9 -1.15 -21.06 23.53
C LEU A 9 -1.31 -20.48 22.10
N THR A 10 -2.29 -19.61 21.88
CA THR A 10 -2.52 -18.97 20.57
C THR A 10 -1.43 -17.96 20.25
N GLY A 11 -1.02 -17.13 21.20
CA GLY A 11 0.09 -16.17 21.02
C GLY A 11 1.41 -16.88 20.70
N ARG A 12 1.75 -17.96 21.41
CA ARG A 12 2.94 -18.78 21.13
C ARG A 12 2.88 -19.54 19.80
N LEU A 13 1.70 -19.96 19.37
CA LEU A 13 1.50 -20.58 18.06
C LEU A 13 1.61 -19.56 16.92
N ILE A 14 1.11 -18.35 17.11
CA ILE A 14 1.21 -17.25 16.14
C ILE A 14 2.67 -16.89 15.92
N THR A 15 3.46 -16.67 16.96
CA THR A 15 4.90 -16.36 16.84
C THR A 15 5.71 -17.50 16.22
N LYS A 16 5.37 -18.75 16.48
CA LYS A 16 6.06 -19.92 15.92
C LYS A 16 5.74 -20.15 14.44
N HIS A 17 4.50 -19.92 14.02
CA HIS A 17 4.10 -19.98 12.60
C HIS A 17 4.62 -18.79 11.78
N LEU A 18 4.91 -17.67 12.44
CA LEU A 18 5.48 -16.48 11.79
C LEU A 18 6.97 -16.60 11.54
N GLY A 19 7.73 -17.20 12.41
CA GLY A 19 9.15 -17.48 12.14
C GLY A 19 9.34 -18.28 10.86
N ALA A 20 8.47 -19.25 10.58
CA ALA A 20 8.49 -20.03 9.34
C ALA A 20 7.96 -19.26 8.12
N LEU A 21 6.92 -18.44 8.29
CA LEU A 21 6.37 -17.59 7.22
C LEU A 21 7.29 -16.41 6.91
N GLY A 22 7.83 -15.76 7.95
CA GLY A 22 8.75 -14.63 7.79
C GLY A 22 10.00 -15.03 7.02
N THR A 23 10.61 -16.18 7.31
CA THR A 23 11.78 -16.68 6.56
C THR A 23 11.46 -17.03 5.12
N THR A 24 10.28 -17.63 4.85
CA THR A 24 9.85 -17.96 3.48
C THR A 24 9.57 -16.69 2.68
N ILE A 25 8.91 -15.71 3.29
CA ILE A 25 8.57 -14.43 2.64
C ILE A 25 9.82 -13.57 2.48
N ALA A 26 10.67 -13.47 3.49
CA ALA A 26 11.96 -12.78 3.39
C ALA A 26 12.84 -13.39 2.29
N GLY A 27 12.84 -14.72 2.14
CA GLY A 27 13.51 -15.40 1.06
C GLY A 27 12.92 -15.07 -0.33
N MET A 28 11.61 -14.98 -0.46
CA MET A 28 10.96 -14.56 -1.71
C MET A 28 11.28 -13.09 -2.03
N ILE A 29 11.24 -12.22 -1.04
CA ILE A 29 11.57 -10.80 -1.18
C ILE A 29 13.03 -10.63 -1.59
N ALA A 30 13.95 -11.34 -0.94
CA ALA A 30 15.38 -11.27 -1.23
C ALA A 30 15.74 -11.81 -2.62
N ASN A 31 14.98 -12.77 -3.13
CA ASN A 31 15.18 -13.39 -4.45
C ASN A 31 14.37 -12.72 -5.57
N PHE A 32 13.46 -11.81 -5.24
CA PHE A 32 12.70 -11.08 -6.24
C PHE A 32 13.53 -9.92 -6.78
N ASP A 33 14.02 -10.06 -8.01
CA ASP A 33 14.72 -9.02 -8.73
C ASP A 33 13.77 -8.36 -9.74
N PRO A 34 13.38 -7.10 -9.55
CA PRO A 34 12.44 -6.41 -10.43
C PRO A 34 12.89 -6.31 -11.89
N GLU A 35 14.19 -6.45 -12.16
CA GLU A 35 14.74 -6.35 -13.52
C GLU A 35 14.66 -7.68 -14.30
N THR A 36 14.74 -8.80 -13.58
CA THR A 36 14.75 -10.15 -14.20
C THR A 36 13.48 -10.96 -13.93
N ALA A 37 12.63 -10.51 -13.01
CA ALA A 37 11.38 -11.17 -12.65
C ALA A 37 10.41 -11.26 -13.85
N THR A 38 9.63 -12.33 -13.86
CA THR A 38 8.57 -12.55 -14.85
C THR A 38 7.22 -12.03 -14.35
N GLU A 39 6.23 -11.90 -15.24
CA GLU A 39 4.84 -11.59 -14.85
C GLU A 39 4.27 -12.65 -13.88
N ALA A 40 4.67 -13.91 -13.99
CA ALA A 40 4.27 -14.97 -13.06
C ALA A 40 4.84 -14.73 -11.65
N ASP A 41 6.09 -14.28 -11.54
CA ASP A 41 6.72 -13.94 -10.27
C ASP A 41 6.04 -12.73 -9.63
N ARG A 42 5.72 -11.72 -10.44
CA ARG A 42 4.95 -10.56 -10.03
C ARG A 42 3.57 -10.94 -9.46
N ASP A 43 2.85 -11.80 -10.18
CA ASP A 43 1.51 -12.23 -9.74
C ASP A 43 1.57 -13.07 -8.47
N ALA A 44 2.60 -13.92 -8.32
CA ALA A 44 2.85 -14.67 -7.09
C ALA A 44 3.14 -13.72 -5.91
N LEU A 45 3.97 -12.68 -6.11
CA LEU A 45 4.27 -11.67 -5.10
C LEU A 45 3.01 -10.87 -4.73
N ALA A 46 2.20 -10.47 -5.71
CA ALA A 46 0.95 -9.76 -5.50
C ALA A 46 -0.09 -10.60 -4.74
N ALA A 47 -0.15 -11.89 -5.00
CA ALA A 47 -1.03 -12.81 -4.26
C ALA A 47 -0.59 -12.93 -2.79
N ARG A 48 0.71 -13.03 -2.54
CA ARG A 48 1.28 -13.05 -1.18
C ARG A 48 1.05 -11.75 -0.44
N LEU A 49 1.24 -10.61 -1.11
CA LEU A 49 0.94 -9.30 -0.53
C LEU A 49 -0.51 -9.21 -0.03
N ARG A 50 -1.48 -9.72 -0.80
CA ARG A 50 -2.88 -9.75 -0.37
C ARG A 50 -3.11 -10.62 0.86
N ASP A 51 -2.48 -11.79 0.93
CA ASP A 51 -2.55 -12.67 2.11
C ASP A 51 -1.98 -11.98 3.36
N ILE A 52 -0.78 -11.37 3.24
CA ILE A 52 -0.14 -10.67 4.36
C ILE A 52 -0.95 -9.43 4.77
N ALA A 53 -1.49 -8.67 3.82
CA ALA A 53 -2.35 -7.53 4.12
C ALA A 53 -3.62 -7.97 4.88
N GLY A 54 -4.18 -9.12 4.53
CA GLY A 54 -5.28 -9.72 5.29
C GLY A 54 -4.89 -10.11 6.72
N ARG A 55 -3.70 -10.66 6.91
CA ARG A 55 -3.15 -10.98 8.25
C ARG A 55 -2.84 -9.74 9.06
N HIS A 56 -2.26 -8.71 8.42
CA HIS A 56 -2.02 -7.41 9.04
C HIS A 56 -3.33 -6.79 9.57
N ALA A 57 -4.41 -6.83 8.78
CA ALA A 57 -5.70 -6.31 9.22
C ALA A 57 -6.26 -7.06 10.45
N LYS A 58 -6.09 -8.40 10.50
CA LYS A 58 -6.47 -9.22 11.66
C LYS A 58 -5.60 -8.91 12.87
N ALA A 59 -4.28 -8.89 12.71
CA ALA A 59 -3.33 -8.57 13.77
C ALA A 59 -3.59 -7.18 14.37
N LYS A 60 -3.97 -6.21 13.53
CA LYS A 60 -4.36 -4.88 14.00
C LYS A 60 -5.60 -4.91 14.89
N ALA A 61 -6.61 -5.68 14.52
CA ALA A 61 -7.81 -5.82 15.32
C ALA A 61 -7.53 -6.54 16.65
N GLU A 62 -6.67 -7.56 16.64
CA GLU A 62 -6.23 -8.27 17.84
C GLU A 62 -5.44 -7.34 18.78
N TRP A 63 -4.43 -6.63 18.26
CA TRP A 63 -3.69 -5.66 19.05
C TRP A 63 -4.59 -4.58 19.66
N GLN A 64 -5.55 -4.04 18.90
CA GLN A 64 -6.48 -3.03 19.43
C GLN A 64 -7.35 -3.58 20.56
N LYS A 65 -7.70 -4.86 20.51
CA LYS A 65 -8.45 -5.52 21.55
C LYS A 65 -7.58 -5.69 22.82
N GLU A 66 -6.37 -6.24 22.69
CA GLU A 66 -5.45 -6.39 23.82
C GLU A 66 -5.11 -5.05 24.49
N GLU A 67 -4.89 -3.99 23.68
CA GLU A 67 -4.67 -2.64 24.20
C GLU A 67 -5.89 -2.13 25.00
N ALA A 68 -7.10 -2.37 24.50
CA ALA A 68 -8.33 -1.98 25.20
C ALA A 68 -8.52 -2.78 26.51
N ASP A 69 -8.19 -4.07 26.52
CA ASP A 69 -8.27 -4.91 27.71
C ASP A 69 -7.27 -4.44 28.79
N VAL A 70 -6.04 -4.06 28.40
CA VAL A 70 -5.06 -3.45 29.33
C VAL A 70 -5.58 -2.12 29.89
N VAL A 71 -6.15 -1.26 29.06
CA VAL A 71 -6.69 0.04 29.52
C VAL A 71 -7.84 -0.16 30.48
N GLU A 72 -8.75 -1.09 30.22
CA GLU A 72 -9.88 -1.36 31.11
C GLU A 72 -9.40 -1.99 32.43
N LEU A 73 -8.43 -2.93 32.39
CA LEU A 73 -7.86 -3.52 33.60
C LEU A 73 -7.17 -2.48 34.49
N ARG A 74 -6.39 -1.56 33.90
CA ARG A 74 -5.77 -0.46 34.64
C ARG A 74 -6.82 0.46 35.29
N LYS A 75 -7.89 0.74 34.60
CA LYS A 75 -8.99 1.56 35.11
C LYS A 75 -9.73 0.85 36.25
N GLN A 76 -9.96 -0.46 36.12
CA GLN A 76 -10.53 -1.27 37.19
C GLN A 76 -9.63 -1.25 38.42
N ILE A 77 -8.32 -1.52 38.29
CA ILE A 77 -7.36 -1.49 39.41
C ILE A 77 -7.38 -0.12 40.11
N ALA A 78 -7.39 0.98 39.33
CA ALA A 78 -7.46 2.33 39.92
C ALA A 78 -8.75 2.55 40.70
N THR A 79 -9.88 2.14 40.14
CA THR A 79 -11.19 2.24 40.81
C THR A 79 -11.22 1.38 42.08
N ASP A 80 -10.70 0.15 42.01
CA ASP A 80 -10.67 -0.78 43.14
C ASP A 80 -9.73 -0.30 44.24
N ALA A 81 -8.63 0.37 43.90
CA ALA A 81 -7.76 1.04 44.88
C ALA A 81 -8.49 2.14 45.64
N ASP A 82 -9.31 2.96 44.98
CA ASP A 82 -10.15 3.95 45.61
C ASP A 82 -11.23 3.33 46.53
N VAL A 83 -11.78 2.18 46.12
CA VAL A 83 -12.72 1.41 46.93
C VAL A 83 -12.04 0.81 48.14
N ALA A 84 -10.81 0.27 48.00
CA ALA A 84 -10.04 -0.27 49.13
C ALA A 84 -9.79 0.78 50.22
N ALA A 85 -9.46 2.04 49.82
CA ALA A 85 -9.29 3.12 50.78
C ALA A 85 -10.58 3.37 51.58
N LYS A 86 -11.76 3.39 50.93
CA LYS A 86 -13.06 3.56 51.59
C LYS A 86 -13.45 2.36 52.45
N LEU A 87 -13.07 1.18 52.05
CA LEU A 87 -13.29 -0.06 52.86
C LEU A 87 -12.49 -0.04 54.13
N GLY A 88 -11.27 0.51 54.14
CA GLY A 88 -10.47 0.73 55.35
C GLY A 88 -11.17 1.66 56.36
N GLU A 89 -11.78 2.73 55.91
CA GLU A 89 -12.56 3.64 56.77
C GLU A 89 -13.81 2.95 57.35
N ARG A 90 -14.51 2.14 56.56
CA ARG A 90 -15.71 1.42 56.95
C ARG A 90 -15.38 0.25 57.91
N LEU A 91 -14.25 -0.40 57.74
CA LEU A 91 -13.76 -1.43 58.66
C LEU A 91 -13.48 -0.83 60.06
N ALA A 92 -12.79 0.31 60.10
CA ALA A 92 -12.53 1.05 61.31
C ALA A 92 -13.84 1.51 62.00
N ALA A 93 -14.88 1.81 61.25
CA ALA A 93 -16.21 2.14 61.76
C ALA A 93 -17.07 0.93 62.12
N GLY A 94 -16.57 -0.32 61.92
CA GLY A 94 -17.29 -1.56 62.22
C GLY A 94 -18.50 -1.84 61.30
N THR A 95 -18.59 -1.20 60.12
CA THR A 95 -19.71 -1.30 59.19
C THR A 95 -19.51 -2.38 58.12
N VAL A 96 -18.31 -2.93 57.99
CA VAL A 96 -17.94 -4.09 57.13
C VAL A 96 -17.13 -5.10 57.92
N THR A 97 -17.16 -6.38 57.51
CA THR A 97 -16.38 -7.44 58.12
C THR A 97 -14.99 -7.51 57.54
N GLU A 98 -14.02 -7.98 58.36
CA GLU A 98 -12.63 -8.17 57.94
C GLU A 98 -12.55 -9.18 56.79
N ASP A 99 -13.35 -10.27 56.82
CA ASP A 99 -13.39 -11.27 55.74
C ASP A 99 -13.83 -10.67 54.40
N ALA A 100 -14.79 -9.76 54.39
CA ALA A 100 -15.23 -9.10 53.16
C ALA A 100 -14.16 -8.17 52.61
N VAL A 101 -13.41 -7.47 53.46
CA VAL A 101 -12.27 -6.64 53.05
C VAL A 101 -11.14 -7.50 52.48
N ASN A 102 -10.80 -8.59 53.14
CA ASN A 102 -9.75 -9.50 52.67
C ASN A 102 -10.09 -10.09 51.31
N LEU A 103 -11.34 -10.56 51.11
CA LEU A 103 -11.78 -11.07 49.81
C LEU A 103 -11.60 -10.02 48.68
N PHE A 104 -11.98 -8.77 48.96
CA PHE A 104 -11.83 -7.70 47.99
C PHE A 104 -10.36 -7.37 47.69
N LEU A 105 -9.49 -7.38 48.73
CA LEU A 105 -8.06 -7.16 48.55
C LEU A 105 -7.39 -8.28 47.75
N ASP A 106 -7.83 -9.53 47.94
CA ASP A 106 -7.35 -10.68 47.16
C ASP A 106 -7.73 -10.54 45.69
N GLU A 107 -8.94 -10.06 45.38
CA GLU A 107 -9.40 -9.77 44.00
C GLU A 107 -8.59 -8.64 43.38
N LEU A 108 -8.34 -7.55 44.11
CA LEU A 108 -7.51 -6.42 43.66
C LEU A 108 -6.07 -6.88 43.40
N GLN A 109 -5.49 -7.68 44.31
CA GLN A 109 -4.15 -8.22 44.13
C GLN A 109 -4.07 -9.12 42.90
N ALA A 110 -5.05 -9.99 42.69
CA ALA A 110 -5.11 -10.84 41.51
C ALA A 110 -5.23 -10.03 40.19
N ALA A 111 -5.94 -8.92 40.20
CA ALA A 111 -6.02 -7.99 39.07
C ALA A 111 -4.65 -7.32 38.81
N GLN A 112 -3.96 -6.86 39.87
CA GLN A 112 -2.62 -6.28 39.78
C GLN A 112 -1.58 -7.26 39.25
N ASP A 113 -1.63 -8.53 39.72
CA ASP A 113 -0.71 -9.59 39.30
C ASP A 113 -0.93 -9.98 37.84
N ARG A 114 -2.15 -9.81 37.31
CA ARG A 114 -2.49 -10.09 35.92
C ARG A 114 -2.03 -9.00 34.97
N LEU A 115 -2.00 -7.73 35.41
CA LEU A 115 -1.68 -6.59 34.56
C LEU A 115 -0.36 -6.72 33.78
N PRO A 116 0.78 -7.13 34.36
CA PRO A 116 2.03 -7.29 33.63
C PRO A 116 1.94 -8.31 32.49
N GLN A 117 1.13 -9.36 32.64
CA GLN A 117 0.93 -10.36 31.61
C GLN A 117 0.11 -9.78 30.44
N GLU A 118 -0.99 -9.09 30.71
CA GLU A 118 -1.81 -8.44 29.69
C GLU A 118 -1.01 -7.36 28.93
N GLU A 119 -0.17 -6.60 29.64
CA GLU A 119 0.74 -5.62 29.02
C GLU A 119 1.77 -6.29 28.11
N ALA A 120 2.32 -7.42 28.50
CA ALA A 120 3.26 -8.18 27.67
C ALA A 120 2.55 -8.75 26.42
N GLU A 121 1.33 -9.27 26.56
CA GLU A 121 0.53 -9.78 25.45
C GLU A 121 0.19 -8.66 24.43
N ALA A 122 -0.18 -7.48 24.91
CA ALA A 122 -0.41 -6.30 24.06
C ALA A 122 0.86 -5.81 23.34
N GLN A 123 2.02 -5.87 24.01
CA GLN A 123 3.32 -5.55 23.38
C GLN A 123 3.71 -6.55 22.30
N ASP A 124 3.53 -7.84 22.57
CA ASP A 124 3.81 -8.92 21.60
C ASP A 124 2.89 -8.79 20.37
N ALA A 125 1.60 -8.52 20.59
CA ALA A 125 0.65 -8.28 19.51
C ALA A 125 1.03 -7.05 18.66
N LYS A 126 1.53 -5.98 19.30
CA LYS A 126 2.03 -4.81 18.61
C LYS A 126 3.28 -5.08 17.80
N ALA A 127 4.26 -5.75 18.37
CA ALA A 127 5.51 -6.11 17.69
C ALA A 127 5.20 -6.93 16.42
N PHE A 128 4.30 -7.89 16.54
CA PHE A 128 3.81 -8.67 15.41
C PHE A 128 3.14 -7.83 14.32
N LEU A 129 2.27 -6.90 14.68
CA LEU A 129 1.64 -5.97 13.75
C LEU A 129 2.68 -5.14 13.00
N ASP A 130 3.69 -4.62 13.71
CA ASP A 130 4.75 -3.81 13.15
C ASP A 130 5.62 -4.62 12.13
N GLU A 131 5.90 -5.89 12.43
CA GLU A 131 6.58 -6.81 11.49
C GLU A 131 5.77 -7.03 10.20
N LEU A 132 4.46 -7.30 10.33
CA LEU A 132 3.60 -7.47 9.16
C LEU A 132 3.49 -6.18 8.34
N GLN A 133 3.45 -5.03 8.99
CA GLN A 133 3.43 -3.74 8.31
C GLN A 133 4.72 -3.50 7.51
N ALA A 134 5.88 -3.84 8.07
CA ALA A 134 7.16 -3.74 7.38
C ALA A 134 7.20 -4.65 6.13
N LEU A 135 6.70 -5.89 6.25
CA LEU A 135 6.61 -6.82 5.12
C LEU A 135 5.68 -6.31 4.02
N VAL A 136 4.50 -5.79 4.37
CA VAL A 136 3.57 -5.18 3.41
C VAL A 136 4.22 -4.02 2.67
N ALA A 137 4.93 -3.14 3.39
CA ALA A 137 5.61 -2.01 2.79
C ALA A 137 6.69 -2.46 1.80
N GLN A 138 7.54 -3.40 2.20
CA GLN A 138 8.64 -3.92 1.38
C GLN A 138 8.13 -4.62 0.11
N MET A 139 7.12 -5.47 0.23
CA MET A 139 6.54 -6.16 -0.94
C MET A 139 5.85 -5.19 -1.89
N SER A 140 5.18 -4.17 -1.36
CA SER A 140 4.55 -3.13 -2.17
C SER A 140 5.57 -2.32 -2.95
N GLU A 141 6.71 -2.02 -2.35
CA GLU A 141 7.81 -1.33 -3.01
C GLU A 141 8.40 -2.16 -4.15
N GLN A 142 8.65 -3.45 -3.92
CA GLN A 142 9.16 -4.34 -4.98
C GLN A 142 8.22 -4.47 -6.17
N LEU A 143 6.91 -4.58 -5.92
CA LEU A 143 5.91 -4.58 -6.99
C LEU A 143 5.92 -3.27 -7.76
N ALA A 144 6.03 -2.13 -7.09
CA ALA A 144 6.10 -0.82 -7.74
C ALA A 144 7.37 -0.69 -8.60
N GLN A 145 8.51 -1.19 -8.12
CA GLN A 145 9.76 -1.23 -8.89
C GLN A 145 9.64 -2.10 -10.12
N PHE A 146 9.05 -3.30 -10.00
CA PHE A 146 8.78 -4.18 -11.15
C PHE A 146 7.88 -3.49 -12.18
N ASP A 147 6.74 -2.93 -11.76
CA ASP A 147 5.81 -2.25 -12.66
C ASP A 147 6.48 -1.05 -13.39
N ALA A 148 7.34 -0.31 -12.69
CA ALA A 148 8.13 0.78 -13.28
C ALA A 148 9.13 0.26 -14.31
N HIS A 149 9.87 -0.82 -13.98
CA HIS A 149 10.82 -1.46 -14.90
C HIS A 149 10.12 -2.04 -16.12
N ALA A 150 9.04 -2.79 -15.94
CA ALA A 150 8.26 -3.34 -17.05
C ALA A 150 7.72 -2.24 -17.99
N THR A 151 7.28 -1.11 -17.43
CA THR A 151 6.87 0.06 -18.22
C THR A 151 8.02 0.66 -19.01
N LYS A 152 9.22 0.75 -18.43
CA LYS A 152 10.42 1.24 -19.10
C LYS A 152 10.81 0.33 -20.27
N VAL A 153 10.91 -0.98 -20.02
CA VAL A 153 11.26 -1.98 -21.04
C VAL A 153 10.25 -1.97 -22.19
N LYS A 154 8.95 -1.87 -21.88
CA LYS A 154 7.91 -1.76 -22.90
C LYS A 154 8.11 -0.52 -23.80
N ARG A 155 8.40 0.63 -23.21
CA ARG A 155 8.69 1.86 -23.98
C ARG A 155 9.96 1.73 -24.84
N GLU A 156 10.99 1.11 -24.33
CA GLU A 156 12.23 0.86 -25.07
C GLU A 156 11.98 -0.09 -26.26
N LEU A 157 11.17 -1.13 -26.05
CA LEU A 157 10.78 -2.06 -27.11
C LEU A 157 9.99 -1.35 -28.22
N GLU A 158 9.02 -0.50 -27.86
CA GLU A 158 8.25 0.27 -28.86
C GLU A 158 9.15 1.26 -29.63
N ARG A 159 10.10 1.90 -28.96
CA ARG A 159 11.10 2.76 -29.64
C ARG A 159 12.00 1.94 -30.59
N ALA A 160 12.44 0.77 -30.15
CA ALA A 160 13.27 -0.11 -30.99
C ALA A 160 12.50 -0.59 -32.22
N LYS A 161 11.22 -0.97 -32.07
CA LYS A 161 10.34 -1.34 -33.19
C LYS A 161 10.17 -0.16 -34.17
N ALA A 162 9.85 1.01 -33.68
CA ALA A 162 9.71 2.21 -34.53
C ALA A 162 11.01 2.56 -35.27
N ALA A 163 12.17 2.45 -34.60
CA ALA A 163 13.46 2.66 -35.22
C ALA A 163 13.75 1.61 -36.32
N HIS A 164 13.42 0.34 -36.08
CA HIS A 164 13.56 -0.71 -37.07
C HIS A 164 12.66 -0.51 -38.28
N GLU A 165 11.40 -0.11 -38.09
CA GLU A 165 10.47 0.24 -39.17
C GLU A 165 10.97 1.43 -40.00
N GLN A 166 11.51 2.48 -39.35
CA GLN A 166 12.12 3.60 -40.04
C GLN A 166 13.35 3.17 -40.88
N GLN A 167 14.20 2.28 -40.36
CA GLN A 167 15.32 1.74 -41.09
C GLN A 167 14.90 0.91 -42.29
N ALA A 168 13.87 0.08 -42.13
CA ALA A 168 13.30 -0.72 -43.22
C ALA A 168 12.73 0.17 -44.33
N LEU A 169 11.99 1.24 -43.96
CA LEU A 169 11.48 2.22 -44.93
C LEU A 169 12.61 2.98 -45.66
N ARG A 170 13.68 3.36 -44.96
CA ARG A 170 14.85 3.99 -45.59
C ARG A 170 15.56 3.04 -46.56
N ALA A 171 15.71 1.77 -46.21
CA ALA A 171 16.29 0.76 -47.08
C ALA A 171 15.45 0.59 -48.34
N GLN A 172 14.14 0.48 -48.24
CA GLN A 172 13.23 0.43 -49.38
C GLN A 172 13.34 1.70 -50.27
N GLN A 173 13.40 2.87 -49.65
CA GLN A 173 13.61 4.12 -50.40
C GLN A 173 14.92 4.14 -51.19
N GLN A 174 16.02 3.66 -50.58
CA GLN A 174 17.31 3.60 -51.25
C GLN A 174 17.27 2.61 -52.43
N GLU A 175 16.59 1.48 -52.27
CA GLU A 175 16.47 0.44 -53.32
C GLU A 175 15.64 0.95 -54.51
N GLU A 176 14.54 1.67 -54.27
CA GLU A 176 13.75 2.27 -55.31
C GLU A 176 14.48 3.43 -56.03
N LEU A 177 15.24 4.26 -55.26
CA LEU A 177 16.10 5.28 -55.87
C LEU A 177 17.18 4.67 -56.77
N ARG A 178 17.79 3.53 -56.39
CA ARG A 178 18.74 2.76 -57.18
C ARG A 178 18.07 2.17 -58.44
N ALA A 179 16.85 1.65 -58.28
CA ALA A 179 16.10 1.11 -59.42
C ALA A 179 15.69 2.23 -60.42
N MET A 180 15.40 3.44 -59.96
CA MET A 180 15.13 4.62 -60.79
C MET A 180 16.40 5.13 -61.49
N ALA A 181 17.53 5.17 -60.81
CA ALA A 181 18.82 5.60 -61.39
C ALA A 181 19.32 4.65 -62.48
N GLY A 182 18.94 3.36 -62.42
CA GLY A 182 19.29 2.37 -63.43
C GLY A 182 18.42 2.40 -64.68
N LYS A 183 17.27 3.08 -64.67
CA LYS A 183 16.39 3.24 -65.87
C LYS A 183 16.39 4.70 -66.31
N GLY A 184 17.36 5.07 -67.11
CA GLY A 184 17.57 6.40 -67.63
C GLY A 184 16.32 7.01 -68.29
N GLY A 185 15.66 7.94 -67.67
CA GLY A 185 14.57 8.75 -68.20
C GLY A 185 14.24 9.91 -67.25
N ALA A 186 14.81 11.10 -67.49
CA ALA A 186 14.76 12.26 -66.60
C ALA A 186 13.37 12.92 -66.41
N SER A 187 12.32 12.53 -67.15
CA SER A 187 10.98 13.16 -67.00
C SER A 187 9.98 12.38 -66.16
N SER A 188 10.20 11.07 -65.94
CA SER A 188 9.34 10.27 -65.05
C SER A 188 9.77 10.28 -63.57
N GLY A 189 11.01 10.73 -63.31
CA GLY A 189 11.56 10.78 -61.95
C GLY A 189 10.94 11.86 -61.07
N LEU A 190 10.59 13.03 -61.65
CA LEU A 190 10.04 14.17 -60.91
C LEU A 190 8.60 13.93 -60.47
N SER A 191 7.76 13.31 -61.31
CA SER A 191 6.39 12.98 -60.97
C SER A 191 6.29 11.85 -59.94
N ALA A 192 7.22 10.86 -60.02
CA ALA A 192 7.34 9.80 -59.01
C ALA A 192 7.84 10.32 -57.65
N LEU A 193 8.75 11.31 -57.63
CA LEU A 193 9.20 11.98 -56.43
C LEU A 193 8.09 12.80 -55.76
N GLN A 194 7.26 13.52 -56.54
CA GLN A 194 6.12 14.28 -56.02
C GLN A 194 5.01 13.37 -55.42
N ALA A 195 4.66 12.30 -56.11
CA ALA A 195 3.69 11.34 -55.60
C ALA A 195 4.17 10.65 -54.31
N ARG A 196 5.48 10.53 -54.16
CA ARG A 196 6.10 9.88 -52.99
C ARG A 196 6.23 10.83 -51.81
N ALA A 197 6.54 12.11 -52.04
CA ALA A 197 6.52 13.15 -51.00
C ALA A 197 5.14 13.25 -50.35
N ALA A 198 4.07 13.19 -51.16
CA ALA A 198 2.69 13.15 -50.66
C ALA A 198 2.37 11.89 -49.85
N LYS A 199 2.89 10.73 -50.26
CA LYS A 199 2.70 9.45 -49.49
C LYS A 199 3.45 9.44 -48.16
N LEU A 200 4.65 10.00 -48.13
CA LEU A 200 5.45 10.15 -46.90
C LEU A 200 4.81 11.15 -45.92
N GLN A 201 4.22 12.24 -46.40
CA GLN A 201 3.47 13.15 -45.53
C GLN A 201 2.25 12.46 -44.91
N ALA A 202 1.50 11.69 -45.71
CA ALA A 202 0.36 10.92 -45.20
C ALA A 202 0.77 9.83 -44.18
N GLN A 203 1.91 9.20 -44.38
CA GLN A 203 2.45 8.18 -43.40
C GLN A 203 2.96 8.83 -42.10
N THR A 204 3.63 9.99 -42.17
CA THR A 204 4.06 10.74 -40.98
C THR A 204 2.87 11.30 -40.20
N GLU A 205 1.82 11.69 -40.86
CA GLU A 205 0.58 12.09 -40.20
C GLU A 205 -0.16 10.92 -39.55
N GLY A 206 -0.18 9.76 -40.24
CA GLY A 206 -0.72 8.51 -39.66
C GLY A 206 0.02 8.06 -38.41
N LEU A 207 1.34 8.13 -38.39
CA LEU A 207 2.17 7.80 -37.21
C LEU A 207 1.97 8.81 -36.07
N ARG A 208 1.71 10.06 -36.39
CA ARG A 208 1.40 11.10 -35.39
C ARG A 208 0.05 10.84 -34.71
N VAL A 209 -0.95 10.40 -35.47
CA VAL A 209 -2.27 10.01 -34.96
C VAL A 209 -2.16 8.75 -34.07
N VAL A 210 -1.35 7.77 -34.47
CA VAL A 210 -1.13 6.54 -33.66
C VAL A 210 -0.43 6.86 -32.34
N ASN A 211 0.59 7.74 -32.35
CA ASN A 211 1.24 8.18 -31.12
C ASN A 211 0.27 8.95 -30.21
N ASP A 212 -0.56 9.82 -30.76
CA ASP A 212 -1.53 10.60 -29.99
C ASP A 212 -2.62 9.71 -29.35
N VAL A 213 -3.03 8.66 -30.05
CA VAL A 213 -3.99 7.66 -29.54
C VAL A 213 -3.34 6.76 -28.46
N THR A 214 -2.05 6.48 -28.56
CA THR A 214 -1.33 5.62 -27.59
C THR A 214 -1.00 6.37 -26.30
N ASP A 215 -0.78 7.68 -26.36
CA ASP A 215 -0.49 8.51 -25.20
C ASP A 215 -1.75 8.96 -24.42
N ARG A 216 -2.92 9.03 -25.06
CA ARG A 216 -4.20 9.39 -24.40
C ARG A 216 -4.59 8.48 -23.23
N PRO A 217 -4.45 7.13 -23.29
CA PRO A 217 -4.77 6.25 -22.16
C PRO A 217 -3.86 6.47 -20.96
N LEU A 218 -2.59 6.84 -21.18
CA LEU A 218 -1.63 7.13 -20.12
C LEU A 218 -1.92 8.44 -19.40
N GLN A 219 -2.36 9.48 -20.13
CA GLN A 219 -2.78 10.75 -19.54
C GLN A 219 -4.09 10.59 -18.75
N ASN A 220 -5.05 9.82 -19.26
CA ASN A 220 -6.29 9.52 -18.54
C ASN A 220 -6.04 8.68 -17.29
N LYS A 221 -5.08 7.74 -17.30
CA LYS A 221 -4.70 6.94 -16.13
C LYS A 221 -4.05 7.80 -15.05
N LYS A 222 -3.18 8.75 -15.43
CA LYS A 222 -2.61 9.72 -14.50
C LYS A 222 -3.68 10.59 -13.83
N ALA A 223 -4.63 11.09 -14.59
CA ALA A 223 -5.73 11.90 -14.06
C ALA A 223 -6.63 11.10 -13.09
N VAL A 224 -6.88 9.82 -13.39
CA VAL A 224 -7.63 8.92 -12.50
C VAL A 224 -6.84 8.58 -11.24
N ASP A 225 -5.52 8.39 -11.33
CA ASP A 225 -4.66 8.10 -10.18
C ASP A 225 -4.48 9.34 -9.29
N GLU A 226 -4.39 10.54 -9.86
CA GLU A 226 -4.41 11.82 -9.13
C GLU A 226 -5.75 12.03 -8.40
N LEU A 227 -6.87 11.71 -9.05
CA LEU A 227 -8.21 11.74 -8.43
C LEU A 227 -8.32 10.70 -7.30
N ARG A 228 -7.79 9.50 -7.47
CA ARG A 228 -7.74 8.46 -6.43
C ARG A 228 -6.92 8.90 -5.22
N GLN A 229 -5.75 9.48 -5.45
CA GLN A 229 -4.92 10.02 -4.37
C GLN A 229 -5.61 11.18 -3.65
N SER A 230 -6.30 12.07 -4.35
CA SER A 230 -7.04 13.17 -3.73
C SER A 230 -8.21 12.68 -2.88
N VAL A 231 -8.88 11.61 -3.29
CA VAL A 231 -9.97 10.97 -2.51
C VAL A 231 -9.42 10.22 -1.29
N LEU A 232 -8.29 9.52 -1.43
CA LEU A 232 -7.63 8.80 -0.33
C LEU A 232 -7.02 9.73 0.72
N ASN A 233 -6.59 10.92 0.31
CA ASN A 233 -6.03 11.93 1.21
C ASN A 233 -7.09 12.85 1.84
N GLY A 234 -8.38 12.58 1.62
CA GLY A 234 -9.48 13.37 2.19
C GLY A 234 -9.57 14.81 1.63
N THR A 235 -8.77 15.12 0.64
CA THR A 235 -8.86 16.38 -0.10
C THR A 235 -9.81 16.17 -1.30
N THR A 236 -11.10 16.20 -1.04
CA THR A 236 -12.01 16.63 -2.11
C THR A 236 -11.49 18.00 -2.54
N ALA A 237 -11.13 18.13 -3.80
CA ALA A 237 -10.86 19.43 -4.42
C ALA A 237 -12.17 20.22 -4.43
N GLY A 238 -12.61 20.62 -3.24
CA GLY A 238 -13.55 21.68 -3.03
C GLY A 238 -12.86 22.96 -3.51
N ALA A 239 -13.50 23.64 -4.42
CA ALA A 239 -13.09 24.98 -4.87
C ALA A 239 -12.61 25.76 -3.65
N LYS A 240 -11.43 26.36 -3.74
CA LYS A 240 -10.90 27.23 -2.66
C LYS A 240 -12.02 28.19 -2.29
N PRO A 241 -12.43 28.24 -1.02
CA PRO A 241 -13.52 29.11 -0.62
C PRO A 241 -13.20 30.54 -1.07
N SER A 242 -14.18 31.19 -1.66
CA SER A 242 -14.04 32.57 -2.14
C SER A 242 -13.61 33.48 -0.99
N ALA A 243 -12.96 34.61 -1.29
CA ALA A 243 -12.55 35.57 -0.28
C ALA A 243 -13.72 35.98 0.63
N ALA A 244 -14.95 36.00 0.11
CA ALA A 244 -16.18 36.29 0.86
C ALA A 244 -16.54 35.18 1.87
N GLU A 245 -16.35 33.90 1.51
CA GLU A 245 -16.59 32.78 2.44
C GLU A 245 -15.52 32.69 3.53
N ARG A 246 -14.27 33.04 3.24
CA ARG A 246 -13.21 33.17 4.25
C ARG A 246 -13.45 34.29 5.24
N LEU A 247 -13.95 35.45 4.76
CA LEU A 247 -14.33 36.57 5.62
C LEU A 247 -15.52 36.22 6.54
N ALA A 248 -16.50 35.48 6.06
CA ALA A 248 -17.65 35.03 6.85
C ALA A 248 -17.28 34.05 7.96
N GLN A 249 -16.20 33.30 7.84
CA GLN A 249 -15.68 32.42 8.91
C GLN A 249 -15.01 33.22 10.04
N PHE A 250 -14.33 34.33 9.72
CA PHE A 250 -13.68 35.16 10.74
C PHE A 250 -14.66 36.03 11.52
N THR A 251 -15.82 36.38 10.94
CA THR A 251 -16.86 37.19 11.66
C THR A 251 -17.74 36.33 12.59
N LYS A 252 -17.75 35.00 12.46
CA LYS A 252 -18.51 34.09 13.37
C LYS A 252 -17.74 33.65 14.62
N THR A 253 -16.44 33.91 14.71
CA THR A 253 -15.60 33.50 15.84
C THR A 253 -15.34 34.64 16.84
N GLY A 254 -16.01 35.75 16.70
CA GLY A 254 -15.82 36.99 17.52
C GLY A 254 -17.10 37.49 18.16
N ALA A 255 -18.01 36.57 18.59
CA ALA A 255 -19.14 36.94 19.47
C ALA A 255 -19.30 35.93 20.60
#